data_c1874986b37162afc316802a98fc0593
#
_entry.id   c1874986b37162afc316802a98fc0593
#
_cell.length_a   1.000
_cell.length_b   1.000
_cell.length_c   1.000
_cell.angle_alpha   90.00
_cell.angle_beta   90.00
_cell.angle_gamma   90.00
#
_symmetry.space_group_name_H-M   'P 1'
#
loop_
_entity.id
_entity.type
_entity.pdbx_description
1 polymer ?
#
loop_
_entity_poly.entity_id
_entity_poly.type
_entity_poly.pdbx_seq_one_letter_code
_entity_poly.pdbx_strand_id
1 'polypeptide(L)'
;MSETTNSNVGAAVSAATIASPATDSPREKLTKKAITADHPTWCPGCGDFAVLASFYKVLEKRQLDHEKIVTLAGIGCSSRFPYFVNGHGAHFIHGRAVPLASGISLARPDLHVFLFGGDGDGFSIGGNHLDHGARKNINMTYVIMDNFVYGLTKKQTSPTSPIGFKSKTDPTGAIDQPVNPMKKLISGGATFIARTHAANVAHMIQMIERAFDHQGFSVIECLSECVEFFPDVFDPANPKKGGSFEVIQEKKWDGTPEDELRHDVTDEVAAYKLASLPFPGVFGVFYETDRPTKNALEKKWIENTREKVGNASDLEVLQKTFDRMK
;
A
#
# COMPACT_ATOMS: atom_id res chain seq x y z
N MET A 1 -20.17 43.49 -7.46
CA MET A 1 -21.27 42.72 -6.88
C MET A 1 -21.84 41.85 -7.98
N SER A 2 -21.46 40.60 -8.05
CA SER A 2 -22.21 39.49 -8.68
C SER A 2 -21.62 38.18 -8.12
N GLU A 3 -22.39 37.59 -7.21
CA GLU A 3 -22.14 36.28 -6.66
C GLU A 3 -22.26 35.25 -7.76
N THR A 4 -21.24 34.46 -8.00
CA THR A 4 -21.36 33.19 -8.72
C THR A 4 -21.20 32.04 -7.72
N THR A 5 -22.34 31.54 -7.35
CA THR A 5 -22.53 30.30 -6.60
C THR A 5 -21.91 29.11 -7.35
N ASN A 6 -20.91 28.52 -6.76
CA ASN A 6 -20.32 27.28 -7.23
C ASN A 6 -21.05 26.11 -6.52
N SER A 7 -22.08 25.59 -7.14
CA SER A 7 -22.78 24.38 -6.72
C SER A 7 -22.61 23.29 -7.77
N ASN A 8 -22.32 22.08 -7.30
CA ASN A 8 -22.31 20.79 -7.98
C ASN A 8 -20.98 20.31 -8.58
N VAL A 9 -20.11 19.75 -7.71
CA VAL A 9 -19.24 18.64 -8.09
C VAL A 9 -19.47 17.52 -7.08
N GLY A 10 -20.59 16.86 -7.21
CA GLY A 10 -20.96 15.69 -6.45
C GLY A 10 -21.73 14.72 -7.35
N ALA A 11 -21.11 14.25 -8.43
CA ALA A 11 -21.61 13.11 -9.18
C ALA A 11 -20.63 11.95 -8.95
N ALA A 12 -21.08 10.96 -8.19
CA ALA A 12 -20.38 9.69 -8.03
C ALA A 12 -20.02 9.13 -9.41
N VAL A 13 -18.73 9.09 -9.71
CA VAL A 13 -18.24 8.39 -10.89
C VAL A 13 -18.30 6.90 -10.53
N SER A 14 -19.38 6.25 -10.93
CA SER A 14 -19.51 4.80 -10.89
C SER A 14 -18.23 4.16 -11.44
N ALA A 15 -17.63 3.28 -10.65
CA ALA A 15 -16.47 2.50 -11.03
C ALA A 15 -16.82 1.68 -12.29
N ALA A 16 -16.46 2.19 -13.45
CA ALA A 16 -16.51 1.41 -14.68
C ALA A 16 -15.47 0.31 -14.56
N THR A 17 -15.89 -0.87 -14.19
CA THR A 17 -15.12 -2.10 -14.29
C THR A 17 -14.59 -2.19 -15.71
N ILE A 18 -13.28 -2.00 -15.89
CA ILE A 18 -12.63 -2.22 -17.19
C ILE A 18 -12.69 -3.74 -17.42
N ALA A 19 -13.72 -4.17 -18.12
CA ALA A 19 -13.83 -5.56 -18.54
C ALA A 19 -12.67 -5.85 -19.49
N SER A 20 -11.78 -6.75 -19.08
CA SER A 20 -10.81 -7.36 -19.98
C SER A 20 -11.55 -8.06 -21.13
N PRO A 21 -11.02 -8.05 -22.37
CA PRO A 21 -11.58 -8.89 -23.41
C PRO A 21 -11.57 -10.35 -22.92
N ALA A 22 -12.75 -10.94 -22.83
CA ALA A 22 -12.92 -12.31 -22.42
C ALA A 22 -12.20 -13.21 -23.46
N THR A 23 -11.13 -13.86 -23.04
CA THR A 23 -10.63 -15.02 -23.77
C THR A 23 -11.56 -16.18 -23.44
N ASP A 24 -12.21 -16.75 -24.43
CA ASP A 24 -13.24 -17.81 -24.34
C ASP A 24 -12.72 -19.17 -23.89
N SER A 25 -11.52 -19.26 -23.33
CA SER A 25 -11.02 -20.50 -22.74
C SER A 25 -11.32 -20.52 -21.24
N PRO A 26 -11.82 -21.64 -20.69
CA PRO A 26 -12.05 -21.77 -19.26
C PRO A 26 -10.72 -21.56 -18.52
N ARG A 27 -10.67 -20.50 -17.72
CA ARG A 27 -9.47 -20.20 -16.92
C ARG A 27 -9.29 -21.32 -15.86
N GLU A 28 -8.09 -21.84 -15.78
CA GLU A 28 -7.73 -22.73 -14.67
C GLU A 28 -7.92 -21.96 -13.34
N LYS A 29 -8.46 -22.69 -12.35
CA LYS A 29 -8.65 -22.12 -11.02
C LYS A 29 -7.29 -21.75 -10.42
N LEU A 30 -7.14 -20.51 -10.02
CA LEU A 30 -5.94 -20.02 -9.36
C LEU A 30 -5.81 -20.68 -7.98
N THR A 31 -4.80 -21.51 -7.81
CA THR A 31 -4.51 -22.21 -6.55
C THR A 31 -3.22 -21.68 -5.94
N LYS A 32 -3.03 -21.89 -4.63
CA LYS A 32 -1.75 -21.57 -3.99
C LYS A 32 -0.54 -22.11 -4.75
N LYS A 33 -0.63 -23.33 -5.29
CA LYS A 33 0.45 -23.94 -6.07
C LYS A 33 0.74 -23.16 -7.36
N ALA A 34 -0.29 -22.68 -8.05
CA ALA A 34 -0.15 -21.91 -9.28
C ALA A 34 0.49 -20.52 -9.05
N ILE A 35 0.19 -19.89 -7.90
CA ILE A 35 0.71 -18.55 -7.55
C ILE A 35 2.03 -18.59 -6.79
N THR A 36 2.51 -19.75 -6.38
CA THR A 36 3.81 -19.90 -5.72
C THR A 36 4.91 -20.07 -6.77
N ALA A 37 5.93 -19.21 -6.72
CA ALA A 37 7.12 -19.33 -7.56
C ALA A 37 8.24 -20.06 -6.81
N ASP A 38 9.12 -19.36 -6.14
CA ASP A 38 10.28 -19.94 -5.46
C ASP A 38 10.00 -20.15 -3.96
N HIS A 39 10.87 -20.90 -3.30
CA HIS A 39 10.77 -21.13 -1.85
C HIS A 39 11.23 -19.89 -1.08
N PRO A 40 10.42 -19.39 -0.12
CA PRO A 40 10.80 -18.22 0.68
C PRO A 40 12.06 -18.49 1.51
N THR A 41 12.99 -17.54 1.47
CA THR A 41 14.33 -17.66 2.07
C THR A 41 14.52 -16.75 3.27
N TRP A 42 13.43 -16.38 3.95
CA TRP A 42 13.48 -15.65 5.22
C TRP A 42 13.92 -16.54 6.39
N CYS A 43 14.27 -15.92 7.51
CA CYS A 43 14.61 -16.65 8.74
C CYS A 43 13.40 -17.45 9.25
N PRO A 44 13.59 -18.64 9.80
CA PRO A 44 12.49 -19.39 10.43
C PRO A 44 11.79 -18.57 11.51
N GLY A 45 10.47 -18.44 11.42
CA GLY A 45 9.67 -17.63 12.34
C GLY A 45 9.51 -16.16 11.97
N CYS A 46 10.15 -15.67 10.89
CA CYS A 46 9.98 -14.29 10.40
C CYS A 46 8.52 -14.00 10.07
N GLY A 47 8.04 -12.81 10.46
CA GLY A 47 6.67 -12.37 10.20
C GLY A 47 6.31 -12.27 8.71
N ASP A 48 7.30 -12.08 7.84
CA ASP A 48 7.11 -11.95 6.39
C ASP A 48 6.46 -13.19 5.75
N PHE A 49 6.66 -14.39 6.34
CA PHE A 49 5.95 -15.61 5.91
C PHE A 49 4.43 -15.49 6.05
N ALA A 50 3.96 -14.86 7.12
CA ALA A 50 2.53 -14.67 7.34
C ALA A 50 1.92 -13.68 6.33
N VAL A 51 2.67 -12.65 5.96
CA VAL A 51 2.27 -11.68 4.93
C VAL A 51 2.13 -12.38 3.58
N LEU A 52 3.12 -13.19 3.18
CA LEU A 52 3.08 -13.95 1.93
C LEU A 52 1.92 -14.94 1.91
N ALA A 53 1.70 -15.66 3.01
CA ALA A 53 0.59 -16.61 3.13
C ALA A 53 -0.78 -15.91 3.02
N SER A 54 -0.90 -14.71 3.60
CA SER A 54 -2.12 -13.90 3.51
C SER A 54 -2.36 -13.39 2.10
N PHE A 55 -1.32 -12.92 1.42
CA PHE A 55 -1.41 -12.48 0.04
C PHE A 55 -1.83 -13.62 -0.90
N TYR A 56 -1.26 -14.81 -0.76
CA TYR A 56 -1.69 -15.99 -1.52
C TYR A 56 -3.18 -16.31 -1.32
N LYS A 57 -3.67 -16.22 -0.07
CA LYS A 57 -5.09 -16.42 0.21
C LYS A 57 -5.99 -15.38 -0.44
N VAL A 58 -5.55 -14.13 -0.48
CA VAL A 58 -6.30 -13.06 -1.18
C VAL A 58 -6.35 -13.35 -2.67
N LEU A 59 -5.22 -13.68 -3.30
CA LEU A 59 -5.18 -14.00 -4.73
C LEU A 59 -6.05 -15.22 -5.06
N GLU A 60 -5.96 -16.29 -4.24
CA GLU A 60 -6.76 -17.49 -4.42
C GLU A 60 -8.26 -17.21 -4.24
N LYS A 61 -8.65 -16.44 -3.23
CA LYS A 61 -10.05 -16.06 -3.00
C LYS A 61 -10.62 -15.19 -4.11
N ARG A 62 -9.84 -14.23 -4.59
CA ARG A 62 -10.25 -13.28 -5.64
C ARG A 62 -10.17 -13.85 -7.05
N GLN A 63 -9.48 -14.97 -7.25
CA GLN A 63 -9.30 -15.59 -8.56
C GLN A 63 -8.82 -14.58 -9.63
N LEU A 64 -7.87 -13.72 -9.24
CA LEU A 64 -7.31 -12.72 -10.15
C LEU A 64 -6.57 -13.40 -11.30
N ASP A 65 -6.59 -12.74 -12.45
CA ASP A 65 -5.77 -13.15 -13.57
C ASP A 65 -4.28 -12.99 -13.21
N HIS A 66 -3.55 -14.08 -13.11
CA HIS A 66 -2.15 -14.02 -12.66
C HIS A 66 -1.25 -13.25 -13.65
N GLU A 67 -1.63 -13.17 -14.92
CA GLU A 67 -0.94 -12.35 -15.93
C GLU A 67 -1.14 -10.83 -15.69
N LYS A 68 -2.11 -10.48 -14.85
CA LYS A 68 -2.36 -9.09 -14.47
C LYS A 68 -1.83 -8.72 -13.09
N ILE A 69 -1.27 -9.68 -12.37
CA ILE A 69 -0.66 -9.43 -11.05
C ILE A 69 0.77 -8.95 -11.26
N VAL A 70 1.08 -7.79 -10.68
CA VAL A 70 2.44 -7.24 -10.64
C VAL A 70 2.86 -7.06 -9.20
N THR A 71 3.94 -7.71 -8.79
CA THR A 71 4.54 -7.55 -7.46
C THR A 71 5.87 -6.83 -7.57
N LEU A 72 6.01 -5.73 -6.86
CA LEU A 72 7.18 -4.86 -6.92
C LEU A 72 7.77 -4.66 -5.54
N ALA A 73 9.07 -4.55 -5.46
CA ALA A 73 9.76 -4.29 -4.21
C ALA A 73 11.04 -3.48 -4.41
N GLY A 74 11.46 -2.78 -3.37
CA GLY A 74 12.76 -2.14 -3.30
C GLY A 74 13.84 -3.12 -2.81
N ILE A 75 14.52 -2.83 -1.69
CA ILE A 75 15.57 -3.68 -1.11
C ILE A 75 15.29 -3.90 0.38
N GLY A 76 15.58 -5.11 0.83
CA GLY A 76 15.45 -5.59 2.20
C GLY A 76 14.96 -7.03 2.26
N CYS A 77 14.78 -7.60 3.46
CA CYS A 77 14.25 -8.95 3.63
C CYS A 77 12.84 -9.05 3.00
N SER A 78 11.95 -8.16 3.39
CA SER A 78 10.59 -8.04 2.86
C SER A 78 10.54 -7.81 1.36
N SER A 79 11.51 -7.10 0.80
CA SER A 79 11.58 -6.78 -0.62
C SER A 79 11.92 -7.97 -1.53
N ARG A 80 12.23 -9.13 -0.94
CA ARG A 80 12.40 -10.39 -1.70
C ARG A 80 11.07 -11.01 -2.12
N PHE A 81 9.97 -10.44 -1.69
CA PHE A 81 8.60 -10.92 -1.92
C PHE A 81 8.30 -11.27 -3.40
N PRO A 82 8.69 -10.47 -4.43
CA PRO A 82 8.44 -10.79 -5.82
C PRO A 82 9.03 -12.11 -6.31
N TYR A 83 10.08 -12.63 -5.68
CA TYR A 83 10.66 -13.93 -6.06
C TYR A 83 9.75 -15.11 -5.72
N PHE A 84 8.83 -14.93 -4.80
CA PHE A 84 7.99 -16.01 -4.26
C PHE A 84 6.62 -16.08 -4.91
N VAL A 85 6.25 -15.06 -5.69
CA VAL A 85 4.93 -14.95 -6.33
C VAL A 85 5.07 -15.20 -7.83
N ASN A 86 4.34 -16.19 -8.34
CA ASN A 86 4.27 -16.47 -9.77
C ASN A 86 3.36 -15.44 -10.46
N GLY A 87 3.96 -14.46 -11.13
CA GLY A 87 3.34 -13.34 -11.81
C GLY A 87 4.42 -12.42 -12.35
N HIS A 88 4.04 -11.23 -12.79
CA HIS A 88 5.03 -10.21 -13.12
C HIS A 88 5.64 -9.65 -11.85
N GLY A 89 6.96 -9.56 -11.79
CA GLY A 89 7.63 -9.07 -10.60
C GLY A 89 8.92 -8.31 -10.90
N ALA A 90 9.26 -7.37 -10.01
CA ALA A 90 10.56 -6.74 -10.00
C ALA A 90 11.04 -6.49 -8.58
N HIS A 91 12.26 -6.94 -8.29
CA HIS A 91 13.05 -6.56 -7.12
C HIS A 91 14.01 -5.47 -7.57
N PHE A 92 13.79 -4.24 -7.12
CA PHE A 92 14.39 -3.04 -7.71
C PHE A 92 15.35 -2.34 -6.75
N ILE A 93 15.70 -1.10 -7.04
CA ILE A 93 16.64 -0.29 -6.24
C ILE A 93 15.99 0.13 -4.92
N HIS A 94 16.78 0.20 -3.84
CA HIS A 94 16.35 0.58 -2.50
C HIS A 94 15.59 1.92 -2.49
N GLY A 95 14.38 1.89 -1.94
CA GLY A 95 13.49 3.04 -1.87
C GLY A 95 12.93 3.51 -3.21
N ARG A 96 12.99 2.69 -4.27
CA ARG A 96 12.51 3.06 -5.62
C ARG A 96 11.35 2.20 -6.12
N ALA A 97 10.74 1.41 -5.25
CA ALA A 97 9.56 0.61 -5.61
C ALA A 97 8.38 1.51 -6.03
N VAL A 98 8.08 2.57 -5.29
CA VAL A 98 6.94 3.48 -5.57
C VAL A 98 7.05 4.18 -6.93
N PRO A 99 8.18 4.80 -7.35
CA PRO A 99 8.27 5.40 -8.67
C PRO A 99 8.18 4.38 -9.80
N LEU A 100 8.75 3.17 -9.65
CA LEU A 100 8.59 2.10 -10.63
C LEU A 100 7.13 1.68 -10.75
N ALA A 101 6.47 1.41 -9.63
CA ALA A 101 5.05 1.06 -9.59
C ALA A 101 4.16 2.15 -10.18
N SER A 102 4.49 3.41 -9.92
CA SER A 102 3.77 4.55 -10.49
C SER A 102 3.82 4.54 -12.02
N GLY A 103 4.99 4.28 -12.58
CA GLY A 103 5.15 4.17 -14.04
C GLY A 103 4.35 3.02 -14.64
N ILE A 104 4.38 1.84 -14.00
CA ILE A 104 3.63 0.66 -14.44
C ILE A 104 2.12 0.91 -14.34
N SER A 105 1.64 1.39 -13.20
CA SER A 105 0.21 1.65 -12.97
C SER A 105 -0.37 2.68 -13.95
N LEU A 106 0.39 3.72 -14.29
CA LEU A 106 -0.04 4.73 -15.26
C LEU A 106 0.00 4.21 -16.70
N ALA A 107 1.03 3.44 -17.06
CA ALA A 107 1.18 2.88 -18.41
C ALA A 107 0.22 1.71 -18.68
N ARG A 108 -0.12 0.94 -17.65
CA ARG A 108 -0.94 -0.28 -17.73
C ARG A 108 -1.99 -0.27 -16.59
N PRO A 109 -3.04 0.56 -16.70
CA PRO A 109 -4.07 0.68 -15.67
C PRO A 109 -4.95 -0.58 -15.52
N ASP A 110 -4.79 -1.56 -16.39
CA ASP A 110 -5.43 -2.88 -16.34
C ASP A 110 -4.70 -3.88 -15.45
N LEU A 111 -3.52 -3.53 -14.93
CA LEU A 111 -2.72 -4.39 -14.05
C LEU A 111 -3.02 -4.09 -12.57
N HIS A 112 -2.97 -5.15 -11.75
CA HIS A 112 -3.04 -5.06 -10.31
C HIS A 112 -1.63 -4.89 -9.73
N VAL A 113 -1.30 -3.69 -9.29
CA VAL A 113 0.05 -3.33 -8.85
C VAL A 113 0.15 -3.40 -7.34
N PHE A 114 0.91 -4.38 -6.85
CA PHE A 114 1.21 -4.57 -5.44
C PHE A 114 2.68 -4.28 -5.15
N LEU A 115 2.94 -3.53 -4.09
CA LEU A 115 4.29 -3.25 -3.60
C LEU A 115 4.50 -3.93 -2.24
N PHE A 116 5.72 -4.42 -2.05
CA PHE A 116 6.15 -5.01 -0.80
C PHE A 116 7.51 -4.43 -0.41
N GLY A 117 7.67 -3.99 0.82
CA GLY A 117 8.92 -3.41 1.29
C GLY A 117 8.95 -3.32 2.79
N GLY A 118 10.12 -3.03 3.36
CA GLY A 118 10.29 -2.77 4.78
C GLY A 118 10.17 -1.28 5.12
N ASP A 119 10.16 -1.00 6.40
CA ASP A 119 10.20 0.34 6.98
C ASP A 119 11.37 1.18 6.47
N GLY A 120 12.55 0.60 6.43
CA GLY A 120 13.74 1.26 5.91
C GLY A 120 13.67 1.57 4.42
N ASP A 121 13.05 0.70 3.63
CA ASP A 121 12.85 0.92 2.19
C ASP A 121 11.79 2.01 1.94
N GLY A 122 10.66 1.93 2.65
CA GLY A 122 9.52 2.83 2.44
C GLY A 122 9.65 4.19 3.12
N PHE A 123 10.04 4.21 4.41
CA PHE A 123 9.98 5.44 5.22
C PHE A 123 11.31 6.19 5.32
N SER A 124 12.45 5.56 4.94
CA SER A 124 13.75 6.23 4.88
C SER A 124 14.03 6.74 3.47
N ILE A 125 14.88 6.06 2.70
CA ILE A 125 15.29 6.48 1.37
C ILE A 125 14.14 6.58 0.36
N GLY A 126 13.06 5.83 0.57
CA GLY A 126 11.83 5.88 -0.22
C GLY A 126 10.81 6.95 0.21
N GLY A 127 11.04 7.64 1.34
CA GLY A 127 10.05 8.48 2.00
C GLY A 127 9.42 9.56 1.10
N ASN A 128 10.21 10.26 0.30
CA ASN A 128 9.68 11.26 -0.64
C ASN A 128 8.84 10.64 -1.75
N HIS A 129 9.19 9.45 -2.21
CA HIS A 129 8.41 8.77 -3.24
C HIS A 129 7.06 8.31 -2.69
N LEU A 130 7.02 7.89 -1.43
CA LEU A 130 5.79 7.56 -0.73
C LEU A 130 4.85 8.77 -0.68
N ASP A 131 5.35 9.93 -0.23
CA ASP A 131 4.58 11.17 -0.16
C ASP A 131 4.08 11.62 -1.55
N HIS A 132 4.90 11.51 -2.58
CA HIS A 132 4.49 11.85 -3.94
C HIS A 132 3.52 10.84 -4.57
N GLY A 133 3.65 9.55 -4.26
CA GLY A 133 2.67 8.52 -4.66
C GLY A 133 1.30 8.79 -4.06
N ALA A 134 1.28 9.06 -2.76
CA ALA A 134 0.08 9.42 -2.00
C ALA A 134 -0.58 10.70 -2.54
N ARG A 135 0.18 11.79 -2.66
CA ARG A 135 -0.33 13.06 -3.20
C ARG A 135 -0.93 12.94 -4.59
N LYS A 136 -0.33 12.13 -5.46
CA LYS A 136 -0.81 11.88 -6.82
C LYS A 136 -1.99 10.91 -6.86
N ASN A 137 -2.23 10.19 -5.79
CA ASN A 137 -3.26 9.15 -5.69
C ASN A 137 -3.17 8.14 -6.84
N ILE A 138 -1.98 7.57 -7.03
CA ILE A 138 -1.77 6.55 -8.06
C ILE A 138 -2.35 5.22 -7.60
N ASN A 139 -3.12 4.56 -8.46
CA ASN A 139 -3.79 3.31 -8.11
C ASN A 139 -2.79 2.16 -7.92
N MET A 140 -2.47 1.85 -6.67
CA MET A 140 -1.58 0.75 -6.26
C MET A 140 -1.74 0.44 -4.77
N THR A 141 -1.41 -0.78 -4.38
CA THR A 141 -1.43 -1.24 -2.98
C THR A 141 -0.02 -1.48 -2.49
N TYR A 142 0.39 -0.82 -1.41
CA TYR A 142 1.69 -1.00 -0.79
C TYR A 142 1.56 -1.62 0.62
N VAL A 143 2.11 -2.80 0.80
CA VAL A 143 2.24 -3.45 2.11
C VAL A 143 3.65 -3.23 2.63
N ILE A 144 3.78 -2.44 3.69
CA ILE A 144 5.06 -2.16 4.35
C ILE A 144 5.18 -3.09 5.57
N MET A 145 6.12 -4.03 5.48
CA MET A 145 6.45 -4.94 6.57
C MET A 145 7.43 -4.25 7.51
N ASP A 146 6.88 -3.61 8.54
CA ASP A 146 7.67 -2.85 9.53
C ASP A 146 8.17 -3.78 10.63
N ASN A 147 9.48 -3.86 10.78
CA ASN A 147 10.14 -4.67 11.80
C ASN A 147 11.06 -3.88 12.72
N PHE A 148 11.05 -2.54 12.62
CA PHE A 148 11.83 -1.60 13.41
C PHE A 148 13.36 -1.79 13.32
N VAL A 149 13.86 -2.43 12.24
CA VAL A 149 15.29 -2.65 12.05
C VAL A 149 15.65 -2.89 10.58
N TYR A 150 16.82 -2.46 10.13
CA TYR A 150 17.40 -2.96 8.89
C TYR A 150 17.91 -4.39 9.11
N GLY A 151 17.05 -5.39 8.81
CA GLY A 151 17.37 -6.80 9.07
C GLY A 151 18.38 -7.39 8.08
N LEU A 152 18.19 -7.18 6.76
CA LEU A 152 19.04 -7.76 5.72
C LEU A 152 20.52 -7.42 5.90
N THR A 153 20.83 -6.21 6.29
CA THR A 153 22.19 -5.69 6.51
C THR A 153 22.71 -5.95 7.91
N LYS A 154 21.99 -6.78 8.68
CA LYS A 154 22.40 -7.30 9.99
C LYS A 154 22.43 -6.26 11.12
N LYS A 155 21.23 -5.73 11.42
CA LYS A 155 20.95 -4.91 12.61
C LYS A 155 21.53 -3.49 12.56
N GLN A 156 21.01 -2.65 11.67
CA GLN A 156 21.15 -1.19 11.75
C GLN A 156 19.83 -0.57 12.21
N THR A 157 19.93 0.63 12.78
CA THR A 157 18.78 1.45 13.16
C THR A 157 17.99 1.86 11.91
N SER A 158 16.70 1.56 11.88
CA SER A 158 15.76 1.94 10.82
C SER A 158 14.98 3.21 11.21
N PRO A 159 14.24 3.84 10.29
CA PRO A 159 13.49 5.06 10.62
C PRO A 159 12.39 4.85 11.68
N THR A 160 11.92 3.62 11.88
CA THR A 160 10.88 3.28 12.86
C THR A 160 11.44 2.66 14.15
N SER A 161 12.78 2.47 14.25
CA SER A 161 13.43 1.94 15.45
C SER A 161 13.14 2.83 16.66
N PRO A 162 12.79 2.25 17.81
CA PRO A 162 12.50 3.03 19.02
C PRO A 162 13.77 3.67 19.59
N ILE A 163 13.59 4.77 20.33
CA ILE A 163 14.67 5.41 21.10
C ILE A 163 15.33 4.37 22.01
N GLY A 164 16.65 4.41 22.07
CA GLY A 164 17.45 3.47 22.86
C GLY A 164 17.72 2.13 22.19
N PHE A 165 17.21 1.87 20.99
CA PHE A 165 17.52 0.65 20.22
C PHE A 165 19.02 0.57 19.92
N LYS A 166 19.66 -0.49 20.39
CA LYS A 166 21.10 -0.71 20.17
C LYS A 166 21.35 -1.49 18.90
N SER A 167 22.09 -0.89 18.00
CA SER A 167 22.42 -1.46 16.70
C SER A 167 23.90 -1.27 16.36
N LYS A 168 24.33 -1.70 15.17
CA LYS A 168 25.70 -1.47 14.70
C LYS A 168 25.96 0.01 14.38
N THR A 169 24.93 0.73 13.96
CA THR A 169 25.03 2.17 13.69
C THR A 169 24.93 3.00 14.97
N ASP A 170 24.20 2.50 15.96
CA ASP A 170 23.94 3.18 17.22
C ASP A 170 24.26 2.29 18.43
N PRO A 171 25.54 2.05 18.70
CA PRO A 171 25.96 1.10 19.76
C PRO A 171 25.57 1.54 21.17
N THR A 172 25.40 2.84 21.40
CA THR A 172 24.94 3.42 22.68
C THR A 172 23.42 3.51 22.77
N GLY A 173 22.70 3.28 21.67
CA GLY A 173 21.26 3.38 21.52
C GLY A 173 20.85 4.52 20.60
N ALA A 174 19.82 4.29 19.79
CA ALA A 174 19.24 5.29 18.89
C ALA A 174 18.69 6.48 19.68
N ILE A 175 19.00 7.69 19.23
CA ILE A 175 18.58 8.96 19.85
C ILE A 175 17.55 9.71 19.04
N ASP A 176 17.38 9.35 17.77
CA ASP A 176 16.41 9.97 16.86
C ASP A 176 15.00 9.53 17.19
N GLN A 177 14.06 10.46 17.02
CA GLN A 177 12.64 10.15 17.15
C GLN A 177 12.21 9.24 15.98
N PRO A 178 11.54 8.09 16.26
CA PRO A 178 11.07 7.22 15.22
C PRO A 178 10.00 7.90 14.37
N VAL A 179 10.01 7.61 13.08
CA VAL A 179 8.92 7.96 12.18
C VAL A 179 7.66 7.26 12.66
N ASN A 180 6.56 7.98 12.74
CA ASN A 180 5.23 7.39 12.92
C ASN A 180 4.61 7.16 11.53
N PRO A 181 4.50 5.89 11.07
CA PRO A 181 4.02 5.57 9.73
C PRO A 181 2.63 6.11 9.43
N MET A 182 1.69 5.96 10.37
CA MET A 182 0.31 6.41 10.17
C MET A 182 0.22 7.92 9.98
N LYS A 183 0.89 8.70 10.85
CA LYS A 183 0.93 10.16 10.72
C LYS A 183 1.55 10.62 9.40
N LYS A 184 2.66 9.97 9.01
CA LYS A 184 3.34 10.27 7.75
C LYS A 184 2.43 10.01 6.55
N LEU A 185 1.72 8.89 6.54
CA LEU A 185 0.81 8.52 5.45
C LEU A 185 -0.40 9.44 5.35
N ILE A 186 -1.00 9.82 6.50
CA ILE A 186 -2.11 10.78 6.55
C ILE A 186 -1.64 12.13 6.00
N SER A 187 -0.54 12.67 6.52
CA SER A 187 0.00 13.96 6.05
C SER A 187 0.46 13.94 4.59
N GLY A 188 0.88 12.80 4.07
CA GLY A 188 1.21 12.59 2.66
C GLY A 188 -0.01 12.54 1.74
N GLY A 189 -1.21 12.38 2.31
CA GLY A 189 -2.47 12.32 1.59
C GLY A 189 -2.74 10.98 0.92
N ALA A 190 -2.32 9.86 1.52
CA ALA A 190 -2.76 8.54 1.09
C ALA A 190 -4.27 8.39 1.31
N THR A 191 -4.95 7.73 0.39
CA THR A 191 -6.42 7.64 0.41
C THR A 191 -6.95 6.38 1.09
N PHE A 192 -6.08 5.40 1.33
CA PHE A 192 -6.36 4.26 2.18
C PHE A 192 -5.14 3.98 3.07
N ILE A 193 -5.35 3.97 4.39
CA ILE A 193 -4.30 3.77 5.39
C ILE A 193 -4.79 2.78 6.44
N ALA A 194 -4.07 1.67 6.59
CA ALA A 194 -4.40 0.65 7.57
C ALA A 194 -3.15 0.15 8.30
N ARG A 195 -3.35 -0.39 9.51
CA ARG A 195 -2.32 -1.10 10.26
C ARG A 195 -2.80 -2.51 10.60
N THR A 196 -1.90 -3.47 10.47
CA THR A 196 -2.13 -4.86 10.86
C THR A 196 -0.89 -5.46 11.51
N HIS A 197 -0.97 -6.74 11.91
CA HIS A 197 0.12 -7.45 12.54
C HIS A 197 0.26 -8.86 11.94
N ALA A 198 1.48 -9.31 11.70
CA ALA A 198 1.77 -10.62 11.11
C ALA A 198 1.22 -11.81 11.93
N ALA A 199 1.08 -11.65 13.25
CA ALA A 199 0.46 -12.68 14.09
C ALA A 199 -1.05 -12.85 13.89
N ASN A 200 -1.74 -11.90 13.25
CA ASN A 200 -3.19 -11.94 12.98
C ASN A 200 -3.49 -12.04 11.48
N VAL A 201 -3.31 -13.25 10.94
CA VAL A 201 -3.49 -13.55 9.50
C VAL A 201 -4.90 -13.21 9.00
N ALA A 202 -5.94 -13.45 9.82
CA ALA A 202 -7.32 -13.17 9.41
C ALA A 202 -7.56 -11.66 9.20
N HIS A 203 -7.12 -10.84 10.14
CA HIS A 203 -7.20 -9.39 10.05
C HIS A 203 -6.35 -8.86 8.89
N MET A 204 -5.15 -9.40 8.68
CA MET A 204 -4.27 -9.01 7.59
C MET A 204 -4.90 -9.28 6.21
N ILE A 205 -5.56 -10.44 6.03
CA ILE A 205 -6.30 -10.75 4.81
C ILE A 205 -7.39 -9.71 4.56
N GLN A 206 -8.17 -9.33 5.59
CA GLN A 206 -9.20 -8.30 5.46
C GLN A 206 -8.62 -6.95 5.03
N MET A 207 -7.49 -6.54 5.61
CA MET A 207 -6.82 -5.27 5.24
C MET A 207 -6.31 -5.30 3.81
N ILE A 208 -5.69 -6.41 3.37
CA ILE A 208 -5.21 -6.54 1.99
C ILE A 208 -6.38 -6.53 0.99
N GLU A 209 -7.47 -7.24 1.27
CA GLU A 209 -8.65 -7.25 0.42
C GLU A 209 -9.26 -5.86 0.29
N ARG A 210 -9.42 -5.13 1.41
CA ARG A 210 -9.99 -3.79 1.39
C ARG A 210 -9.08 -2.80 0.68
N ALA A 211 -7.76 -2.88 0.90
CA ALA A 211 -6.79 -2.05 0.19
C ALA A 211 -6.76 -2.33 -1.32
N PHE A 212 -7.00 -3.58 -1.72
CA PHE A 212 -7.13 -3.97 -3.13
C PHE A 212 -8.41 -3.41 -3.77
N ASP A 213 -9.53 -3.40 -3.04
CA ASP A 213 -10.81 -2.87 -3.53
C ASP A 213 -10.81 -1.35 -3.63
N HIS A 214 -9.98 -0.68 -2.83
CA HIS A 214 -9.85 0.77 -2.83
C HIS A 214 -9.22 1.28 -4.13
N GLN A 215 -9.81 2.32 -4.73
CA GLN A 215 -9.28 2.96 -5.93
C GLN A 215 -8.41 4.15 -5.55
N GLY A 216 -7.10 3.94 -5.52
CA GLY A 216 -6.15 4.97 -5.14
C GLY A 216 -4.86 4.42 -4.54
N PHE A 217 -4.15 5.28 -3.82
CA PHE A 217 -2.91 4.92 -3.13
C PHE A 217 -3.23 4.32 -1.78
N SER A 218 -3.20 2.98 -1.73
CA SER A 218 -3.46 2.20 -0.53
C SER A 218 -2.16 1.79 0.14
N VAL A 219 -2.04 2.04 1.45
CA VAL A 219 -0.88 1.62 2.24
C VAL A 219 -1.32 0.86 3.49
N ILE A 220 -0.72 -0.30 3.69
CA ILE A 220 -0.89 -1.12 4.89
C ILE A 220 0.46 -1.22 5.58
N GLU A 221 0.56 -0.72 6.80
CA GLU A 221 1.66 -1.08 7.69
C GLU A 221 1.35 -2.41 8.36
N CYS A 222 2.23 -3.38 8.15
CA CYS A 222 2.16 -4.68 8.83
C CYS A 222 3.32 -4.79 9.81
N LEU A 223 3.05 -4.83 11.10
CA LEU A 223 4.06 -5.11 12.12
C LEU A 223 4.52 -6.57 11.93
N SER A 224 5.75 -6.74 11.46
CA SER A 224 6.32 -8.01 11.02
C SER A 224 7.63 -8.28 11.76
N GLU A 225 7.60 -9.15 12.77
CA GLU A 225 8.73 -9.37 13.66
C GLU A 225 9.99 -9.88 12.95
N CYS A 226 11.12 -9.21 13.22
CA CYS A 226 12.45 -9.71 12.89
C CYS A 226 12.98 -10.58 14.04
N VAL A 227 12.80 -11.88 13.94
CA VAL A 227 13.18 -12.86 14.98
C VAL A 227 14.67 -12.93 15.26
N GLU A 228 15.51 -12.46 14.32
CA GLU A 228 16.97 -12.52 14.42
C GLU A 228 17.57 -11.28 15.09
N PHE A 229 17.08 -10.08 14.73
CA PHE A 229 17.73 -8.83 15.13
C PHE A 229 16.92 -7.98 16.07
N PHE A 230 15.62 -8.20 16.16
CA PHE A 230 14.75 -7.51 17.10
C PHE A 230 13.56 -8.42 17.51
N PRO A 231 13.87 -9.55 18.17
CA PRO A 231 12.83 -10.45 18.65
C PRO A 231 11.98 -9.79 19.73
N ASP A 232 10.75 -10.27 19.88
CA ASP A 232 9.78 -9.92 20.94
C ASP A 232 9.35 -8.43 20.97
N VAL A 233 9.80 -7.61 20.01
CA VAL A 233 9.48 -6.17 19.97
C VAL A 233 7.97 -5.91 19.83
N PHE A 234 7.26 -6.83 19.21
CA PHE A 234 5.82 -6.73 19.02
C PHE A 234 4.98 -7.57 20.01
N ASP A 235 5.59 -8.13 21.04
CA ASP A 235 4.86 -8.85 22.09
C ASP A 235 3.72 -8.03 22.71
N PRO A 236 3.89 -6.69 22.97
CA PRO A 236 2.80 -5.85 23.45
C PRO A 236 1.58 -5.78 22.52
N ALA A 237 1.75 -6.10 21.22
CA ALA A 237 0.69 -6.14 20.20
C ALA A 237 0.19 -7.56 19.91
N ASN A 238 0.73 -8.59 20.56
CA ASN A 238 0.44 -9.98 20.26
C ASN A 238 -0.38 -10.64 21.40
N PRO A 239 -1.69 -10.89 21.20
CA PRO A 239 -2.52 -11.53 22.23
C PRO A 239 -2.01 -12.90 22.70
N LYS A 240 -1.34 -13.67 21.82
CA LYS A 240 -0.77 -14.98 22.17
C LYS A 240 0.42 -14.87 23.13
N LYS A 241 1.02 -13.69 23.24
CA LYS A 241 2.13 -13.38 24.17
C LYS A 241 1.68 -12.47 25.34
N GLY A 242 0.37 -12.30 25.52
CA GLY A 242 -0.23 -11.49 26.57
C GLY A 242 -0.38 -10.00 26.26
N GLY A 243 -0.12 -9.62 25.02
CA GLY A 243 -0.31 -8.25 24.51
C GLY A 243 -1.76 -7.96 24.11
N SER A 244 -2.01 -6.73 23.64
CA SER A 244 -3.32 -6.25 23.20
C SER A 244 -3.34 -6.03 21.69
N PHE A 245 -4.34 -6.60 21.01
CA PHE A 245 -4.62 -6.33 19.61
C PHE A 245 -5.99 -5.65 19.53
N GLU A 246 -6.02 -4.35 19.76
CA GLU A 246 -7.23 -3.56 19.76
C GLU A 246 -7.59 -3.13 18.34
N VAL A 247 -8.75 -3.58 17.85
CA VAL A 247 -9.22 -3.28 16.50
C VAL A 247 -10.12 -2.04 16.54
N ILE A 248 -9.84 -1.10 15.63
CA ILE A 248 -10.63 0.10 15.41
C ILE A 248 -12.08 -0.31 15.13
N GLN A 249 -13.00 0.22 15.93
CA GLN A 249 -14.44 0.05 15.72
C GLN A 249 -14.91 1.15 14.76
N GLU A 250 -15.17 0.77 13.52
CA GLU A 250 -15.56 1.71 12.48
C GLU A 250 -17.04 2.11 12.59
N LYS A 251 -17.34 3.35 12.21
CA LYS A 251 -18.70 3.87 12.12
C LYS A 251 -19.50 3.11 11.07
N LYS A 252 -20.71 2.69 11.40
CA LYS A 252 -21.59 1.91 10.53
C LYS A 252 -22.69 2.76 9.88
N TRP A 253 -22.88 3.98 10.37
CA TRP A 253 -23.93 4.90 9.93
C TRP A 253 -25.34 4.34 10.16
N ASP A 254 -25.50 3.54 11.22
CA ASP A 254 -26.77 2.92 11.60
C ASP A 254 -27.62 3.80 12.55
N GLY A 255 -27.10 4.95 12.94
CA GLY A 255 -27.80 5.95 13.77
C GLY A 255 -27.98 5.54 15.24
N THR A 256 -27.27 4.53 15.71
CA THR A 256 -27.27 4.14 17.13
C THR A 256 -26.34 5.05 17.93
N PRO A 257 -26.59 5.25 19.26
CA PRO A 257 -25.68 6.01 20.12
C PRO A 257 -24.24 5.44 20.12
N GLU A 258 -24.10 4.11 20.04
CA GLU A 258 -22.82 3.44 19.99
C GLU A 258 -22.08 3.74 18.68
N ASP A 259 -22.80 3.98 17.58
CA ASP A 259 -22.20 4.33 16.28
C ASP A 259 -21.50 5.69 16.34
N GLU A 260 -22.01 6.64 17.10
CA GLU A 260 -21.37 7.96 17.27
C GLU A 260 -20.02 7.89 18.00
N LEU A 261 -19.78 6.84 18.79
CA LEU A 261 -18.51 6.61 19.49
C LEU A 261 -17.46 5.90 18.60
N ARG A 262 -17.88 5.41 17.45
CA ARG A 262 -17.01 4.68 16.53
C ARG A 262 -16.21 5.63 15.64
N HIS A 263 -15.12 5.12 15.14
CA HIS A 263 -14.22 5.87 14.25
C HIS A 263 -14.86 6.07 12.87
N ASP A 264 -14.97 7.33 12.47
CA ASP A 264 -15.26 7.69 11.09
C ASP A 264 -13.97 7.64 10.27
N VAL A 265 -13.85 6.63 9.42
CA VAL A 265 -12.65 6.43 8.59
C VAL A 265 -12.41 7.57 7.60
N THR A 266 -13.41 8.41 7.34
CA THR A 266 -13.27 9.59 6.44
C THR A 266 -12.78 10.83 7.19
N ASP A 267 -12.74 10.81 8.51
CA ASP A 267 -12.25 11.92 9.34
C ASP A 267 -10.72 11.84 9.51
N GLU A 268 -10.01 12.67 8.75
CA GLU A 268 -8.55 12.78 8.79
C GLU A 268 -8.03 13.19 10.18
N VAL A 269 -8.75 14.06 10.89
CA VAL A 269 -8.35 14.54 12.22
C VAL A 269 -8.50 13.43 13.25
N ALA A 270 -9.60 12.67 13.19
CA ALA A 270 -9.78 11.49 14.04
C ALA A 270 -8.72 10.42 13.75
N ALA A 271 -8.42 10.16 12.49
CA ALA A 271 -7.34 9.25 12.08
C ALA A 271 -5.98 9.67 12.65
N TYR A 272 -5.65 10.96 12.61
CA TYR A 272 -4.40 11.49 13.17
C TYR A 272 -4.35 11.35 14.70
N LYS A 273 -5.47 11.49 15.39
CA LYS A 273 -5.57 11.24 16.84
C LYS A 273 -5.30 9.76 17.16
N LEU A 274 -5.93 8.83 16.44
CA LEU A 274 -5.66 7.39 16.59
C LEU A 274 -4.17 7.07 16.33
N ALA A 275 -3.58 7.67 15.30
CA ALA A 275 -2.16 7.52 14.98
C ALA A 275 -1.22 8.06 16.07
N SER A 276 -1.74 8.86 17.01
CA SER A 276 -0.99 9.45 18.12
C SER A 276 -1.01 8.59 19.39
N LEU A 277 -1.79 7.51 19.40
CA LEU A 277 -1.82 6.59 20.53
C LEU A 277 -0.44 5.96 20.76
N PRO A 278 -0.02 5.74 22.02
CA PRO A 278 1.23 5.09 22.32
C PRO A 278 1.23 3.64 21.78
N PHE A 279 2.42 3.14 21.45
CA PHE A 279 2.58 1.74 21.03
C PHE A 279 2.04 0.75 22.06
N PRO A 280 1.34 -0.32 21.65
CA PRO A 280 1.10 -0.76 20.29
C PRO A 280 0.01 0.01 19.52
N GLY A 281 -0.77 0.87 20.17
CA GLY A 281 -1.86 1.60 19.56
C GLY A 281 -3.00 0.68 19.13
N VAL A 282 -3.64 1.02 18.01
CA VAL A 282 -4.80 0.32 17.45
C VAL A 282 -4.51 -0.23 16.06
N PHE A 283 -5.33 -1.19 15.62
CA PHE A 283 -5.23 -1.88 14.33
C PHE A 283 -6.52 -1.75 13.54
N GLY A 284 -6.42 -1.75 12.22
CA GLY A 284 -7.56 -1.58 11.31
C GLY A 284 -7.34 -0.42 10.36
N VAL A 285 -8.42 0.10 9.81
CA VAL A 285 -8.39 1.24 8.89
C VAL A 285 -8.38 2.54 9.67
N PHE A 286 -7.33 3.33 9.52
CA PHE A 286 -7.19 4.65 10.11
C PHE A 286 -7.88 5.71 9.27
N TYR A 287 -7.72 5.63 7.95
CA TYR A 287 -8.27 6.59 7.01
C TYR A 287 -8.62 5.93 5.69
N GLU A 288 -9.79 6.27 5.17
CA GLU A 288 -10.23 5.86 3.84
C GLU A 288 -11.12 6.95 3.26
N THR A 289 -10.73 7.46 2.08
CA THR A 289 -11.48 8.50 1.39
C THR A 289 -11.48 8.27 -0.11
N ASP A 290 -12.57 8.63 -0.75
CA ASP A 290 -12.68 8.56 -2.19
C ASP A 290 -12.14 9.86 -2.82
N ARG A 291 -11.10 9.73 -3.61
CA ARG A 291 -10.47 10.82 -4.36
C ARG A 291 -10.10 10.31 -5.75
N PRO A 292 -10.39 11.08 -6.82
CA PRO A 292 -10.01 10.65 -8.18
C PRO A 292 -8.54 10.26 -8.29
N THR A 293 -8.28 9.12 -8.89
CA THR A 293 -6.91 8.67 -9.12
C THR A 293 -6.25 9.44 -10.26
N LYS A 294 -4.93 9.56 -10.21
CA LYS A 294 -4.17 10.12 -11.35
C LYS A 294 -4.43 9.32 -12.63
N ASN A 295 -4.53 8.01 -12.54
CA ASN A 295 -4.86 7.12 -13.66
C ASN A 295 -6.18 7.52 -14.34
N ALA A 296 -7.25 7.74 -13.56
CA ALA A 296 -8.55 8.13 -14.08
C ALA A 296 -8.54 9.54 -14.69
N LEU A 297 -7.84 10.47 -14.04
CA LEU A 297 -7.73 11.86 -14.52
C LEU A 297 -6.92 11.95 -15.82
N GLU A 298 -5.81 11.20 -15.94
CA GLU A 298 -5.01 11.16 -17.17
C GLU A 298 -5.78 10.50 -18.31
N LYS A 299 -6.50 9.40 -18.05
CA LYS A 299 -7.36 8.77 -19.05
C LYS A 299 -8.38 9.77 -19.59
N LYS A 300 -9.10 10.45 -18.71
CA LYS A 300 -10.07 11.49 -19.10
C LYS A 300 -9.42 12.62 -19.88
N TRP A 301 -8.23 13.03 -19.50
CA TRP A 301 -7.50 14.08 -20.21
C TRP A 301 -7.08 13.64 -21.61
N ILE A 302 -6.62 12.41 -21.78
CA ILE A 302 -6.27 11.81 -23.08
C ILE A 302 -7.52 11.72 -23.97
N GLU A 303 -8.65 11.22 -23.44
CA GLU A 303 -9.91 11.13 -24.15
C GLU A 303 -10.38 12.52 -24.65
N ASN A 304 -10.44 13.51 -23.78
CA ASN A 304 -10.79 14.88 -24.14
C ASN A 304 -9.84 15.49 -25.19
N THR A 305 -8.57 15.10 -25.17
CA THR A 305 -7.57 15.58 -26.14
C THR A 305 -7.79 14.92 -27.50
N ARG A 306 -8.07 13.62 -27.51
CA ARG A 306 -8.39 12.86 -28.74
C ARG A 306 -9.65 13.42 -29.43
N GLU A 307 -10.70 13.74 -28.68
CA GLU A 307 -11.90 14.40 -29.23
C GLU A 307 -11.55 15.72 -29.92
N LYS A 308 -10.63 16.51 -29.39
CA LYS A 308 -10.22 17.79 -29.98
C LYS A 308 -9.34 17.65 -31.22
N VAL A 309 -8.49 16.62 -31.29
CA VAL A 309 -7.60 16.39 -32.43
C VAL A 309 -8.27 15.53 -33.52
N GLY A 310 -9.44 14.98 -33.26
CA GLY A 310 -10.20 14.16 -34.20
C GLY A 310 -9.48 12.83 -34.51
N ASN A 311 -9.59 12.38 -35.78
CA ASN A 311 -9.03 11.11 -36.24
C ASN A 311 -7.51 11.15 -36.52
N ALA A 312 -6.79 12.19 -36.04
CA ALA A 312 -5.35 12.25 -36.23
C ALA A 312 -4.66 11.09 -35.51
N SER A 313 -3.73 10.41 -36.18
CA SER A 313 -2.90 9.38 -35.59
C SER A 313 -1.96 9.96 -34.52
N ASP A 314 -1.51 9.13 -33.59
CA ASP A 314 -0.57 9.55 -32.54
C ASP A 314 0.72 10.14 -33.15
N LEU A 315 1.16 9.63 -34.31
CA LEU A 315 2.31 10.15 -35.04
C LEU A 315 2.06 11.57 -35.59
N GLU A 316 0.88 11.83 -36.16
CA GLU A 316 0.52 13.16 -36.66
C GLU A 316 0.40 14.19 -35.53
N VAL A 317 -0.15 13.77 -34.36
CA VAL A 317 -0.19 14.62 -33.16
C VAL A 317 1.20 14.94 -32.67
N LEU A 318 2.08 13.93 -32.62
CA LEU A 318 3.48 14.10 -32.23
C LEU A 318 4.21 15.03 -33.19
N GLN A 319 4.07 14.83 -34.50
CA GLN A 319 4.69 15.67 -35.53
C GLN A 319 4.24 17.14 -35.41
N LYS A 320 2.93 17.40 -35.26
CA LYS A 320 2.41 18.73 -35.02
C LYS A 320 2.97 19.38 -33.76
N THR A 321 3.24 18.59 -32.73
CA THR A 321 3.85 19.09 -31.50
C THR A 321 5.30 19.52 -31.74
N PHE A 322 6.09 18.70 -32.44
CA PHE A 322 7.46 19.06 -32.81
C PHE A 322 7.51 20.29 -33.72
N ASP A 323 6.58 20.42 -34.67
CA ASP A 323 6.54 21.58 -35.58
C ASP A 323 6.21 22.89 -34.85
N ARG A 324 5.49 22.85 -33.71
CA ARG A 324 5.25 24.00 -32.85
C ARG A 324 6.44 24.38 -31.98
N MET A 325 7.40 23.50 -31.81
CA MET A 325 8.61 23.75 -31.00
C MET A 325 9.77 24.29 -31.83
N LYS A 326 9.63 24.38 -33.15
CA LYS A 326 10.58 25.02 -34.08
C LYS A 326 10.29 26.54 -34.16
#